data_04e71c21a76b94ac99d6bf273a8c4c75
#
_entry.id   04e71c21a76b94ac99d6bf273a8c4c75
#
_cell.length_a   1.000
_cell.length_b   1.000
_cell.length_c   1.000
_cell.angle_alpha   90.00
_cell.angle_beta   90.00
_cell.angle_gamma   90.00
#
_symmetry.space_group_name_H-M   'P 1'
#
loop_
_entity.id
_entity.type
_entity.pdbx_description
1 polymer ?
#
loop_
_entity_poly.entity_id
_entity_poly.type
_entity_poly.pdbx_seq_one_letter_code
_entity_poly.pdbx_strand_id
1 'polypeptide(L)'
;GDSGHYSTLAFVLLRRTEMQRALEAADRGLAINPEDLSCLNMRTEALARLGRKEEADRTIHKTLELDPENPYTHSNTGWAVLRRGDHKKALEHFREALRRDPMNQHAKAGLVEALKARYWLYRVFLGYMFWVSNLKDGARWALILGLYFGNRVLSALTVSYPALAPFIWPLIIAYLLFALSTWVMVPVSNLFLRLNKYGRYALDRE
;
A
#
# COMPACT_ATOMS: atom_id res chain seq x y z
N GLY A 1 23.39 9.20 20.82
CA GLY A 1 22.43 8.21 20.32
C GLY A 1 22.80 7.83 18.89
N ASP A 2 22.70 6.57 18.56
CA ASP A 2 23.02 6.04 17.24
C ASP A 2 21.79 6.24 16.31
N SER A 3 21.99 6.68 15.07
CA SER A 3 20.94 6.85 14.07
C SER A 3 20.16 5.55 13.83
N GLY A 4 20.82 4.39 13.94
CA GLY A 4 20.23 3.06 13.80
C GLY A 4 19.09 2.77 14.80
N HIS A 5 19.15 3.30 16.01
CA HIS A 5 18.06 3.18 16.98
C HIS A 5 16.79 3.93 16.50
N TYR A 6 16.97 5.09 15.87
CA TYR A 6 15.86 5.87 15.35
C TYR A 6 15.25 5.24 14.10
N SER A 7 16.04 4.63 13.22
CA SER A 7 15.51 3.88 12.07
C SER A 7 14.68 2.67 12.51
N THR A 8 15.16 1.94 13.54
CA THR A 8 14.41 0.83 14.14
C THR A 8 13.11 1.30 14.80
N LEU A 9 13.16 2.40 15.54
CA LEU A 9 11.97 3.02 16.14
C LEU A 9 10.97 3.45 15.07
N ALA A 10 11.44 4.11 14.01
CA ALA A 10 10.59 4.52 12.88
C ALA A 10 9.94 3.31 12.20
N PHE A 11 10.67 2.22 11.98
CA PHE A 11 10.13 0.97 11.44
C PHE A 11 9.00 0.41 12.33
N VAL A 12 9.20 0.31 13.64
CA VAL A 12 8.17 -0.17 14.58
C VAL A 12 6.93 0.72 14.54
N LEU A 13 7.10 2.05 14.52
CA LEU A 13 6.02 3.01 14.45
C LEU A 13 5.22 2.91 13.13
N LEU A 14 5.90 2.67 12.01
CA LEU A 14 5.26 2.39 10.71
C LEU A 14 4.40 1.12 10.76
N ARG A 15 4.88 0.08 11.43
CA ARG A 15 4.11 -1.17 11.65
C ARG A 15 2.87 -0.95 12.52
N ARG A 16 2.94 0.01 13.46
CA ARG A 16 1.83 0.42 14.33
C ARG A 16 0.91 1.46 13.69
N THR A 17 1.12 1.81 12.41
CA THR A 17 0.36 2.84 11.70
C THR A 17 0.44 4.25 12.35
N GLU A 18 1.55 4.53 13.05
CA GLU A 18 1.84 5.82 13.69
C GLU A 18 2.76 6.66 12.79
N MET A 19 2.27 7.02 11.59
CA MET A 19 3.10 7.56 10.48
C MET A 19 3.80 8.86 10.85
N GLN A 20 3.12 9.76 11.57
CA GLN A 20 3.70 11.05 11.96
C GLN A 20 4.85 10.86 12.95
N ARG A 21 4.67 9.98 13.94
CA ARG A 21 5.72 9.66 14.91
C ARG A 21 6.90 8.92 14.26
N ALA A 22 6.63 8.09 13.27
CA ALA A 22 7.66 7.41 12.48
C ALA A 22 8.51 8.42 11.69
N LEU A 23 7.86 9.43 11.09
CA LEU A 23 8.55 10.52 10.41
C LEU A 23 9.47 11.30 11.38
N GLU A 24 8.95 11.67 12.54
CA GLU A 24 9.71 12.37 13.57
C GLU A 24 10.92 11.54 14.07
N ALA A 25 10.74 10.23 14.25
CA ALA A 25 11.84 9.33 14.61
C ALA A 25 12.90 9.28 13.50
N ALA A 26 12.50 9.13 12.25
CA ALA A 26 13.43 9.13 11.11
C ALA A 26 14.19 10.48 11.01
N ASP A 27 13.50 11.61 11.18
CA ASP A 27 14.12 12.94 11.15
C ASP A 27 15.14 13.13 12.28
N ARG A 28 14.88 12.58 13.50
CA ARG A 28 15.85 12.57 14.60
C ARG A 28 17.09 11.74 14.26
N GLY A 29 16.92 10.60 13.60
CA GLY A 29 18.04 9.79 13.13
C GLY A 29 18.88 10.55 12.08
N LEU A 30 18.22 11.25 11.17
CA LEU A 30 18.88 12.07 10.14
C LEU A 30 19.55 13.35 10.71
N ALA A 31 19.11 13.83 11.86
CA ALA A 31 19.80 14.92 12.56
C ALA A 31 21.16 14.46 13.15
N ILE A 32 21.31 13.15 13.43
CA ILE A 32 22.57 12.56 13.91
C ILE A 32 23.46 12.17 12.72
N ASN A 33 22.89 11.46 11.74
CA ASN A 33 23.57 11.09 10.50
C ASN A 33 22.67 11.40 9.29
N PRO A 34 22.93 12.53 8.59
CA PRO A 34 22.12 12.96 7.45
C PRO A 34 22.15 12.02 6.23
N GLU A 35 23.07 11.05 6.21
CA GLU A 35 23.25 10.08 5.12
C GLU A 35 22.83 8.66 5.52
N ASP A 36 22.20 8.49 6.69
CA ASP A 36 21.70 7.18 7.11
C ASP A 36 20.58 6.69 6.18
N LEU A 37 20.92 5.71 5.32
CA LEU A 37 20.01 5.14 4.33
C LEU A 37 18.78 4.50 4.97
N SER A 38 18.92 3.90 6.16
CA SER A 38 17.80 3.29 6.85
C SER A 38 16.81 4.35 7.32
N CYS A 39 17.27 5.45 7.91
CA CYS A 39 16.44 6.59 8.29
C CYS A 39 15.78 7.25 7.06
N LEU A 40 16.52 7.45 5.96
CA LEU A 40 15.99 7.99 4.71
C LEU A 40 14.89 7.10 4.13
N ASN A 41 15.07 5.78 4.14
CA ASN A 41 14.05 4.82 3.69
C ASN A 41 12.81 4.85 4.58
N MET A 42 12.94 4.89 5.90
CA MET A 42 11.81 5.02 6.83
C MET A 42 11.07 6.35 6.65
N ARG A 43 11.82 7.44 6.46
CA ARG A 43 11.26 8.76 6.14
C ARG A 43 10.45 8.73 4.85
N THR A 44 10.97 8.12 3.79
CA THR A 44 10.27 7.95 2.51
C THR A 44 8.95 7.22 2.68
N GLU A 45 8.94 6.09 3.41
CA GLU A 45 7.72 5.32 3.64
C GLU A 45 6.70 6.10 4.49
N ALA A 46 7.15 6.78 5.56
CA ALA A 46 6.28 7.61 6.39
C ALA A 46 5.61 8.73 5.56
N LEU A 47 6.40 9.47 4.78
CA LEU A 47 5.92 10.54 3.91
C LEU A 47 4.96 10.04 2.83
N ALA A 48 5.25 8.89 2.21
CA ALA A 48 4.39 8.28 1.21
C ALA A 48 3.02 7.88 1.80
N ARG A 49 3.01 7.35 3.04
CA ARG A 49 1.77 6.99 3.74
C ARG A 49 0.99 8.21 4.24
N LEU A 50 1.67 9.31 4.57
CA LEU A 50 1.06 10.59 4.93
C LEU A 50 0.56 11.37 3.71
N GLY A 51 0.86 10.93 2.49
CA GLY A 51 0.49 11.62 1.25
C GLY A 51 1.34 12.86 0.94
N ARG A 52 2.47 13.08 1.64
CA ARG A 52 3.41 14.20 1.45
C ARG A 52 4.35 13.92 0.28
N LYS A 53 3.81 14.00 -0.94
CA LYS A 53 4.45 13.52 -2.17
C LYS A 53 5.78 14.21 -2.48
N GLU A 54 5.81 15.53 -2.43
CA GLU A 54 6.98 16.34 -2.80
C GLU A 54 8.17 16.09 -1.87
N GLU A 55 7.89 15.88 -0.58
CA GLU A 55 8.92 15.58 0.40
C GLU A 55 9.43 14.14 0.27
N ALA A 56 8.53 13.22 -0.01
CA ALA A 56 8.92 11.84 -0.32
C ALA A 56 9.83 11.78 -1.55
N ASP A 57 9.52 12.54 -2.62
CA ASP A 57 10.34 12.58 -3.83
C ASP A 57 11.74 13.15 -3.55
N ARG A 58 11.83 14.24 -2.81
CA ARG A 58 13.15 14.79 -2.41
C ARG A 58 13.96 13.77 -1.59
N THR A 59 13.30 13.04 -0.68
CA THR A 59 13.98 12.02 0.10
C THR A 59 14.44 10.85 -0.76
N ILE A 60 13.61 10.38 -1.70
CA ILE A 60 13.94 9.33 -2.66
C ILE A 60 15.17 9.72 -3.50
N HIS A 61 15.16 10.94 -4.06
CA HIS A 61 16.31 11.44 -4.84
C HIS A 61 17.59 11.41 -4.02
N LYS A 62 17.57 11.99 -2.82
CA LYS A 62 18.73 11.95 -1.92
C LYS A 62 19.20 10.52 -1.62
N THR A 63 18.28 9.60 -1.35
CA THR A 63 18.64 8.22 -1.02
C THR A 63 19.28 7.50 -2.21
N LEU A 64 18.76 7.72 -3.43
CA LEU A 64 19.31 7.13 -4.65
C LEU A 64 20.61 7.79 -5.10
N GLU A 65 20.84 9.06 -4.76
CA GLU A 65 22.14 9.73 -4.99
C GLU A 65 23.24 9.14 -4.09
N LEU A 66 22.92 8.82 -2.84
CA LEU A 66 23.86 8.22 -1.88
C LEU A 66 24.21 6.78 -2.23
N ASP A 67 23.21 5.98 -2.61
CA ASP A 67 23.40 4.58 -3.00
C ASP A 67 22.40 4.19 -4.11
N PRO A 68 22.79 4.43 -5.38
CA PRO A 68 21.93 4.16 -6.53
C PRO A 68 21.74 2.66 -6.81
N GLU A 69 22.49 1.81 -6.14
CA GLU A 69 22.45 0.37 -6.36
C GLU A 69 21.75 -0.41 -5.25
N ASN A 70 21.30 0.26 -4.20
CA ASN A 70 20.72 -0.38 -3.02
C ASN A 70 19.35 -1.04 -3.32
N PRO A 71 19.25 -2.38 -3.25
CA PRO A 71 18.01 -3.07 -3.57
C PRO A 71 16.87 -2.74 -2.61
N TYR A 72 17.19 -2.44 -1.34
CA TYR A 72 16.19 -2.07 -0.35
C TYR A 72 15.61 -0.68 -0.65
N THR A 73 16.45 0.30 -1.04
CA THR A 73 16.04 1.63 -1.46
C THR A 73 15.13 1.55 -2.68
N HIS A 74 15.53 0.80 -3.72
CA HIS A 74 14.67 0.60 -4.89
C HIS A 74 13.34 -0.06 -4.53
N SER A 75 13.33 -1.06 -3.68
CA SER A 75 12.12 -1.72 -3.22
C SER A 75 11.16 -0.73 -2.52
N ASN A 76 11.67 0.07 -1.58
CA ASN A 76 10.87 1.06 -0.86
C ASN A 76 10.37 2.18 -1.79
N THR A 77 11.21 2.66 -2.70
CA THR A 77 10.82 3.63 -3.72
C THR A 77 9.70 3.07 -4.61
N GLY A 78 9.82 1.82 -5.04
CA GLY A 78 8.78 1.14 -5.81
C GLY A 78 7.42 1.16 -5.10
N TRP A 79 7.37 0.85 -3.81
CA TRP A 79 6.15 0.92 -3.01
C TRP A 79 5.63 2.34 -2.83
N ALA A 80 6.51 3.34 -2.60
CA ALA A 80 6.11 4.74 -2.47
C ALA A 80 5.47 5.25 -3.77
N VAL A 81 6.05 4.93 -4.91
CA VAL A 81 5.56 5.30 -6.25
C VAL A 81 4.26 4.55 -6.59
N LEU A 82 4.16 3.27 -6.25
CA LEU A 82 2.94 2.47 -6.45
C LEU A 82 1.74 3.03 -5.66
N ARG A 83 1.95 3.48 -4.43
CA ARG A 83 0.92 4.15 -3.61
C ARG A 83 0.37 5.42 -4.26
N ARG A 84 1.15 6.08 -5.11
CA ARG A 84 0.72 7.25 -5.88
C ARG A 84 -0.01 6.89 -7.18
N GLY A 85 -0.09 5.60 -7.50
CA GLY A 85 -0.73 5.08 -8.71
C GLY A 85 0.17 4.98 -9.93
N ASP A 86 1.45 5.37 -9.84
CA ASP A 86 2.40 5.20 -10.95
C ASP A 86 3.01 3.80 -10.96
N HIS A 87 2.19 2.85 -11.44
CA HIS A 87 2.58 1.45 -11.53
C HIS A 87 3.74 1.19 -12.50
N LYS A 88 3.96 2.07 -13.50
CA LYS A 88 5.04 1.90 -14.48
C LYS A 88 6.40 2.16 -13.84
N LYS A 89 6.57 3.32 -13.19
CA LYS A 89 7.79 3.62 -12.44
C LYS A 89 8.01 2.63 -11.29
N ALA A 90 6.95 2.21 -10.61
CA ALA A 90 7.05 1.18 -9.56
C ALA A 90 7.64 -0.12 -10.11
N LEU A 91 7.22 -0.58 -11.31
CA LEU A 91 7.77 -1.76 -11.97
C LEU A 91 9.27 -1.63 -12.27
N GLU A 92 9.73 -0.45 -12.69
CA GLU A 92 11.15 -0.18 -12.94
C GLU A 92 11.97 -0.36 -11.66
N HIS A 93 11.53 0.27 -10.56
CA HIS A 93 12.21 0.16 -9.27
C HIS A 93 12.19 -1.26 -8.70
N PHE A 94 11.07 -1.98 -8.76
CA PHE A 94 11.03 -3.38 -8.30
C PHE A 94 11.92 -4.31 -9.14
N ARG A 95 12.01 -4.08 -10.46
CA ARG A 95 12.93 -4.84 -11.33
C ARG A 95 14.39 -4.56 -10.97
N GLU A 96 14.73 -3.29 -10.73
CA GLU A 96 16.08 -2.93 -10.32
C GLU A 96 16.44 -3.55 -8.96
N ALA A 97 15.53 -3.51 -7.98
CA ALA A 97 15.72 -4.18 -6.70
C ALA A 97 15.97 -5.69 -6.86
N LEU A 98 15.18 -6.37 -7.72
CA LEU A 98 15.31 -7.81 -7.96
C LEU A 98 16.51 -8.17 -8.84
N ARG A 99 17.01 -7.25 -9.65
CA ARG A 99 18.24 -7.43 -10.42
C ARG A 99 19.45 -7.49 -9.48
N ARG A 100 19.44 -6.68 -8.40
CA ARG A 100 20.50 -6.60 -7.38
C ARG A 100 20.36 -7.68 -6.31
N ASP A 101 19.14 -7.91 -5.85
CA ASP A 101 18.81 -8.94 -4.86
C ASP A 101 17.59 -9.76 -5.32
N PRO A 102 17.83 -10.88 -6.03
CA PRO A 102 16.76 -11.77 -6.50
C PRO A 102 15.95 -12.42 -5.36
N MET A 103 16.44 -12.41 -4.13
CA MET A 103 15.75 -12.98 -2.98
C MET A 103 14.90 -11.96 -2.21
N ASN A 104 14.90 -10.69 -2.60
CA ASN A 104 14.13 -9.62 -1.95
C ASN A 104 12.63 -9.88 -2.05
N GLN A 105 12.05 -10.45 -1.00
CA GLN A 105 10.61 -10.78 -0.94
C GLN A 105 9.73 -9.52 -1.01
N HIS A 106 10.21 -8.41 -0.44
CA HIS A 106 9.48 -7.14 -0.46
C HIS A 106 9.34 -6.59 -1.90
N ALA A 107 10.42 -6.68 -2.68
CA ALA A 107 10.41 -6.31 -4.09
C ALA A 107 9.58 -7.28 -4.95
N LYS A 108 9.62 -8.61 -4.66
CA LYS A 108 8.77 -9.59 -5.36
C LYS A 108 7.30 -9.31 -5.17
N ALA A 109 6.87 -9.10 -3.93
CA ALA A 109 5.49 -8.74 -3.63
C ALA A 109 5.08 -7.44 -4.34
N GLY A 110 5.94 -6.42 -4.31
CA GLY A 110 5.69 -5.15 -4.99
C GLY A 110 5.59 -5.27 -6.51
N LEU A 111 6.46 -6.09 -7.12
CA LEU A 111 6.42 -6.37 -8.55
C LEU A 111 5.07 -6.99 -8.97
N VAL A 112 4.58 -7.97 -8.21
CA VAL A 112 3.28 -8.61 -8.43
C VAL A 112 2.15 -7.59 -8.36
N GLU A 113 2.14 -6.76 -7.31
CA GLU A 113 1.11 -5.73 -7.14
C GLU A 113 1.16 -4.67 -8.25
N ALA A 114 2.35 -4.25 -8.66
CA ALA A 114 2.52 -3.29 -9.75
C ALA A 114 2.09 -3.86 -11.12
N LEU A 115 2.31 -5.16 -11.36
CA LEU A 115 1.81 -5.85 -12.57
C LEU A 115 0.27 -5.91 -12.59
N LYS A 116 -0.37 -6.21 -11.46
CA LYS A 116 -1.83 -6.21 -11.32
C LYS A 116 -2.42 -4.81 -11.51
N ALA A 117 -1.72 -3.78 -11.02
CA ALA A 117 -2.11 -2.37 -11.13
C ALA A 117 -2.14 -1.85 -12.58
N ARG A 118 -1.70 -2.63 -13.58
CA ARG A 118 -1.94 -2.38 -15.01
C ARG A 118 -3.45 -2.27 -15.30
N TYR A 119 -4.27 -3.06 -14.62
CA TYR A 119 -5.72 -3.05 -14.78
C TYR A 119 -6.33 -1.94 -13.91
N TRP A 120 -7.12 -1.03 -14.51
CA TRP A 120 -7.69 0.13 -13.82
C TRP A 120 -8.54 -0.25 -12.60
N LEU A 121 -9.33 -1.33 -12.73
CA LEU A 121 -10.17 -1.84 -11.65
C LEU A 121 -9.33 -2.30 -10.45
N TYR A 122 -8.19 -2.97 -10.73
CA TYR A 122 -7.26 -3.37 -9.67
C TYR A 122 -6.56 -2.17 -9.02
N ARG A 123 -6.27 -1.09 -9.77
CA ARG A 123 -5.71 0.15 -9.20
C ARG A 123 -6.66 0.79 -8.18
N VAL A 124 -7.97 0.82 -8.47
CA VAL A 124 -8.99 1.31 -7.53
C VAL A 124 -9.00 0.44 -6.28
N PHE A 125 -9.04 -0.87 -6.45
CA PHE A 125 -8.97 -1.83 -5.34
C PHE A 125 -7.68 -1.66 -4.52
N LEU A 126 -6.53 -1.55 -5.17
CA LEU A 126 -5.23 -1.36 -4.50
C LEU A 126 -5.18 -0.04 -3.73
N GLY A 127 -5.72 1.04 -4.30
CA GLY A 127 -5.85 2.33 -3.61
C GLY A 127 -6.70 2.22 -2.35
N TYR A 128 -7.84 1.52 -2.41
CA TYR A 128 -8.67 1.19 -1.26
C TYR A 128 -7.89 0.39 -0.20
N MET A 129 -7.16 -0.65 -0.62
CA MET A 129 -6.34 -1.47 0.29
C MET A 129 -5.25 -0.65 0.99
N PHE A 130 -4.57 0.25 0.28
CA PHE A 130 -3.60 1.16 0.88
C PHE A 130 -4.25 2.12 1.86
N TRP A 131 -5.44 2.65 1.55
CA TRP A 131 -6.18 3.50 2.46
C TRP A 131 -6.58 2.75 3.74
N VAL A 132 -7.17 1.57 3.63
CA VAL A 132 -7.52 0.73 4.78
C VAL A 132 -6.28 0.35 5.61
N SER A 133 -5.14 0.05 4.94
CA SER A 133 -3.90 -0.31 5.63
C SER A 133 -3.32 0.83 6.48
N ASN A 134 -3.66 2.08 6.17
CA ASN A 134 -3.25 3.25 6.93
C ASN A 134 -4.19 3.56 8.11
N LEU A 135 -5.35 2.89 8.22
CA LEU A 135 -6.25 3.07 9.35
C LEU A 135 -5.70 2.36 10.59
N LYS A 136 -5.87 2.96 11.76
CA LYS A 136 -5.66 2.30 13.06
C LYS A 136 -6.66 1.16 13.24
N ASP A 137 -6.32 0.16 14.03
CA ASP A 137 -7.16 -1.04 14.21
C ASP A 137 -8.59 -0.71 14.66
N GLY A 138 -8.78 0.24 15.58
CA GLY A 138 -10.11 0.70 15.97
C GLY A 138 -10.94 1.28 14.82
N ALA A 139 -10.30 2.04 13.93
CA ALA A 139 -10.97 2.61 12.77
C ALA A 139 -11.32 1.54 11.71
N ARG A 140 -10.50 0.50 11.57
CA ARG A 140 -10.82 -0.65 10.71
C ARG A 140 -12.05 -1.40 11.20
N TRP A 141 -12.13 -1.68 12.51
CA TRP A 141 -13.30 -2.30 13.13
C TRP A 141 -14.54 -1.41 13.00
N ALA A 142 -14.41 -0.11 13.23
CA ALA A 142 -15.51 0.84 13.05
C ALA A 142 -16.02 0.86 11.60
N LEU A 143 -15.13 0.78 10.61
CA LEU A 143 -15.50 0.68 9.20
C LEU A 143 -16.29 -0.61 8.92
N ILE A 144 -15.79 -1.76 9.37
CA ILE A 144 -16.46 -3.06 9.16
C ILE A 144 -17.84 -3.08 9.82
N LEU A 145 -17.91 -2.69 11.08
CA LEU A 145 -19.17 -2.65 11.83
C LEU A 145 -20.14 -1.62 11.25
N GLY A 146 -19.64 -0.45 10.87
CA GLY A 146 -20.44 0.60 10.24
C GLY A 146 -21.06 0.14 8.92
N LEU A 147 -20.31 -0.54 8.06
CA LEU A 147 -20.81 -1.14 6.84
C LEU A 147 -21.86 -2.25 7.11
N TYR A 148 -21.59 -3.11 8.10
CA TYR A 148 -22.53 -4.16 8.48
C TYR A 148 -23.85 -3.62 9.01
N PHE A 149 -23.78 -2.72 10.00
CA PHE A 149 -25.00 -2.11 10.58
C PHE A 149 -25.70 -1.20 9.61
N GLY A 150 -24.96 -0.44 8.78
CA GLY A 150 -25.52 0.39 7.71
C GLY A 150 -26.36 -0.45 6.75
N ASN A 151 -25.82 -1.59 6.29
CA ASN A 151 -26.58 -2.51 5.45
C ASN A 151 -27.84 -3.08 6.15
N ARG A 152 -27.76 -3.38 7.44
CA ARG A 152 -28.93 -3.85 8.23
C ARG A 152 -30.01 -2.79 8.32
N VAL A 153 -29.64 -1.53 8.55
CA VAL A 153 -30.55 -0.39 8.58
C VAL A 153 -31.20 -0.19 7.21
N LEU A 154 -30.41 -0.17 6.13
CA LEU A 154 -30.93 -0.05 4.77
C LEU A 154 -31.93 -1.16 4.43
N SER A 155 -31.61 -2.40 4.80
CA SER A 155 -32.51 -3.54 4.59
C SER A 155 -33.83 -3.40 5.40
N ALA A 156 -33.75 -2.93 6.63
CA ALA A 156 -34.95 -2.68 7.45
C ALA A 156 -35.84 -1.57 6.85
N LEU A 157 -35.22 -0.51 6.31
CA LEU A 157 -35.94 0.57 5.65
C LEU A 157 -36.72 0.12 4.41
N THR A 158 -36.22 -0.86 3.64
CA THR A 158 -36.97 -1.40 2.49
C THR A 158 -38.25 -2.12 2.90
N VAL A 159 -38.25 -2.73 4.11
CA VAL A 159 -39.43 -3.41 4.66
C VAL A 159 -40.42 -2.39 5.21
N SER A 160 -39.95 -1.38 5.96
CA SER A 160 -40.80 -0.37 6.62
C SER A 160 -41.37 0.65 5.64
N TYR A 161 -40.65 0.96 4.56
CA TYR A 161 -41.00 1.95 3.56
C TYR A 161 -40.84 1.40 2.14
N PRO A 162 -41.81 0.60 1.64
CA PRO A 162 -41.70 -0.05 0.32
C PRO A 162 -41.51 0.94 -0.85
N ALA A 163 -42.00 2.18 -0.71
CA ALA A 163 -41.81 3.23 -1.72
C ALA A 163 -40.32 3.63 -1.91
N LEU A 164 -39.46 3.43 -0.92
CA LEU A 164 -38.03 3.72 -0.98
C LEU A 164 -37.24 2.53 -1.53
N ALA A 165 -37.81 1.36 -1.60
CA ALA A 165 -37.15 0.12 -2.01
C ALA A 165 -36.40 0.24 -3.36
N PRO A 166 -36.96 0.85 -4.43
CA PRO A 166 -36.28 1.00 -5.72
C PRO A 166 -34.96 1.79 -5.63
N PHE A 167 -34.87 2.73 -4.69
CA PHE A 167 -33.68 3.56 -4.47
C PHE A 167 -32.66 2.91 -3.55
N ILE A 168 -33.13 2.10 -2.59
CA ILE A 168 -32.26 1.43 -1.59
C ILE A 168 -31.64 0.15 -2.14
N TRP A 169 -32.36 -0.65 -2.95
CA TRP A 169 -31.86 -1.88 -3.55
C TRP A 169 -30.54 -1.73 -4.32
N PRO A 170 -30.37 -0.70 -5.18
CA PRO A 170 -29.09 -0.49 -5.85
C PRO A 170 -27.91 -0.28 -4.87
N LEU A 171 -28.14 0.39 -3.73
CA LEU A 171 -27.12 0.59 -2.71
C LEU A 171 -26.75 -0.72 -2.00
N ILE A 172 -27.73 -1.55 -1.67
CA ILE A 172 -27.52 -2.88 -1.08
C ILE A 172 -26.77 -3.77 -2.06
N ILE A 173 -27.13 -3.77 -3.34
CA ILE A 173 -26.43 -4.54 -4.39
C ILE A 173 -25.01 -4.04 -4.55
N ALA A 174 -24.78 -2.73 -4.60
CA ALA A 174 -23.43 -2.14 -4.68
C ALA A 174 -22.58 -2.55 -3.47
N TYR A 175 -23.14 -2.53 -2.26
CA TYR A 175 -22.46 -3.03 -1.06
C TYR A 175 -22.09 -4.50 -1.16
N LEU A 176 -23.01 -5.36 -1.60
CA LEU A 176 -22.75 -6.79 -1.76
C LEU A 176 -21.68 -7.07 -2.83
N LEU A 177 -21.73 -6.37 -3.96
CA LEU A 177 -20.70 -6.45 -5.00
C LEU A 177 -19.35 -5.98 -4.49
N PHE A 178 -19.32 -4.89 -3.72
CA PHE A 178 -18.09 -4.41 -3.07
C PHE A 178 -17.55 -5.45 -2.08
N ALA A 179 -18.38 -5.98 -1.18
CA ALA A 179 -17.99 -7.01 -0.23
C ALA A 179 -17.47 -8.28 -0.95
N LEU A 180 -18.15 -8.73 -2.00
CA LEU A 180 -17.71 -9.86 -2.81
C LEU A 180 -16.37 -9.56 -3.51
N SER A 181 -16.19 -8.34 -4.03
CA SER A 181 -14.96 -7.94 -4.72
C SER A 181 -13.74 -8.03 -3.81
N THR A 182 -13.86 -7.75 -2.51
CA THR A 182 -12.75 -7.87 -1.56
C THR A 182 -12.23 -9.31 -1.41
N TRP A 183 -13.10 -10.31 -1.61
CA TRP A 183 -12.73 -11.73 -1.55
C TRP A 183 -12.23 -12.28 -2.89
N VAL A 184 -12.85 -11.83 -4.00
CA VAL A 184 -12.62 -12.39 -5.33
C VAL A 184 -11.49 -11.69 -6.06
N MET A 185 -11.20 -10.41 -5.76
CA MET A 185 -10.23 -9.61 -6.50
C MET A 185 -8.81 -10.20 -6.49
N VAL A 186 -8.35 -10.72 -5.34
CA VAL A 186 -7.01 -11.31 -5.23
C VAL A 186 -6.90 -12.61 -6.03
N PRO A 187 -7.78 -13.62 -5.88
CA PRO A 187 -7.75 -14.84 -6.72
C PRO A 187 -7.86 -14.54 -8.20
N VAL A 188 -8.79 -13.67 -8.60
CA VAL A 188 -9.00 -13.32 -10.03
C VAL A 188 -7.77 -12.59 -10.59
N SER A 189 -7.20 -11.64 -9.84
CA SER A 189 -6.00 -10.95 -10.31
C SER A 189 -4.79 -11.89 -10.43
N ASN A 190 -4.65 -12.86 -9.52
CA ASN A 190 -3.62 -13.91 -9.61
C ASN A 190 -3.85 -14.81 -10.84
N LEU A 191 -5.12 -15.15 -11.16
CA LEU A 191 -5.45 -15.90 -12.37
C LEU A 191 -5.02 -15.13 -13.62
N PHE A 192 -5.33 -13.83 -13.72
CA PHE A 192 -4.89 -12.99 -14.84
C PHE A 192 -3.36 -12.90 -14.96
N LEU A 193 -2.64 -12.88 -13.83
CA LEU A 193 -1.18 -12.91 -13.85
C LEU A 193 -0.64 -14.26 -14.38
N ARG A 194 -1.28 -15.38 -14.03
CA ARG A 194 -0.90 -16.71 -14.53
C ARG A 194 -1.07 -16.85 -16.06
N LEU A 195 -1.98 -16.08 -16.64
CA LEU A 195 -2.18 -16.01 -18.10
C LEU A 195 -1.09 -15.17 -18.80
N ASN A 196 -0.30 -14.40 -18.04
CA ASN A 196 0.79 -13.58 -18.59
C ASN A 196 2.15 -14.26 -18.33
N LYS A 197 3.00 -14.37 -19.37
CA LYS A 197 4.32 -15.00 -19.30
C LYS A 197 5.20 -14.44 -18.15
N TYR A 198 5.16 -13.15 -17.91
CA TYR A 198 5.92 -12.50 -16.83
C TYR A 198 5.29 -12.70 -15.44
N GLY A 199 3.96 -12.79 -15.38
CA GLY A 199 3.22 -13.02 -14.13
C GLY A 199 3.40 -14.43 -13.58
N ARG A 200 3.56 -15.42 -14.47
CA ARG A 200 3.81 -16.82 -14.08
C ARG A 200 5.11 -16.96 -13.29
N TYR A 201 6.20 -16.34 -13.75
CA TYR A 201 7.48 -16.37 -13.03
C TYR A 201 7.45 -15.66 -11.66
N ALA A 202 6.54 -14.72 -11.46
CA ALA A 202 6.40 -14.00 -10.19
C ALA A 202 5.60 -14.80 -9.15
N LEU A 203 4.73 -15.74 -9.60
CA LEU A 203 3.84 -16.54 -8.74
C LEU A 203 4.35 -17.98 -8.50
N ASP A 204 5.23 -18.53 -9.35
CA ASP A 204 5.65 -19.95 -9.31
C ASP A 204 6.74 -20.26 -8.23
N ARG A 205 6.94 -19.41 -7.24
CA ARG A 205 7.93 -19.61 -6.18
C ARG A 205 7.40 -19.35 -4.76
N GLU A 206 6.12 -19.64 -4.53
CA GLU A 206 5.58 -19.81 -3.16
C GLU A 206 5.42 -21.28 -2.83
#